data_c96218f91aff1d97d5968a9ad431e85c
#
_entry.id   c96218f91aff1d97d5968a9ad431e85c
#
_cell.length_a   1.000
_cell.length_b   1.000
_cell.length_c   1.000
_cell.angle_alpha   90.00
_cell.angle_beta   90.00
_cell.angle_gamma   90.00
#
_symmetry.space_group_name_H-M   'P 1'
#
loop_
_entity.id
_entity.type
_entity.pdbx_description
1 polymer ?
#
loop_
_entity_poly.entity_id
_entity_poly.type
_entity_poly.pdbx_seq_one_letter_code
_entity_poly.pdbx_strand_id
1 'polypeptide(L)'
;MSEVRDLLKTSGYSDRAIEYYENHLNVGSIENPDAHSIFTGPCGDTMEIFLKISDVITNAKFQAIGCAGSFASGSALCEMINGKTLMDCEKLDENDILNHLGAMPLQKVHCSQLAIFTLKKAIEQYKKKE
;
A
#
# COMPACT_ATOMS: atom_id res chain seq x y z
N MET A 1 3.13 26.17 -3.43
CA MET A 1 2.01 25.24 -3.41
C MET A 1 1.69 24.82 -4.82
N SER A 2 1.50 23.54 -5.03
CA SER A 2 1.21 23.08 -6.36
C SER A 2 -0.29 23.02 -6.61
N GLU A 3 -0.68 23.27 -7.86
CA GLU A 3 -2.07 23.12 -8.27
C GLU A 3 -2.54 21.67 -8.12
N VAL A 4 -1.61 20.70 -8.28
CA VAL A 4 -1.93 19.29 -8.10
C VAL A 4 -2.37 19.01 -6.67
N ARG A 5 -1.67 19.59 -5.69
CA ARG A 5 -2.04 19.43 -4.29
C ARG A 5 -3.43 19.96 -4.02
N ASP A 6 -3.73 21.14 -4.56
CA ASP A 6 -5.05 21.75 -4.39
C ASP A 6 -6.15 20.91 -5.02
N LEU A 7 -5.89 20.33 -6.20
CA LEU A 7 -6.84 19.45 -6.87
C LEU A 7 -7.10 18.21 -6.06
N LEU A 8 -6.07 17.63 -5.46
CA LEU A 8 -6.21 16.44 -4.63
C LEU A 8 -7.06 16.73 -3.38
N LYS A 9 -6.84 17.86 -2.74
CA LYS A 9 -7.65 18.27 -1.58
C LYS A 9 -9.10 18.46 -1.98
N THR A 10 -9.34 19.14 -3.08
CA THR A 10 -10.69 19.36 -3.59
C THR A 10 -11.39 18.05 -3.94
N SER A 11 -10.62 17.05 -4.39
CA SER A 11 -11.16 15.73 -4.74
C SER A 11 -11.49 14.86 -3.52
N GLY A 12 -11.07 15.26 -2.32
CA GLY A 12 -11.42 14.54 -1.10
C GLY A 12 -10.27 13.82 -0.41
N TYR A 13 -9.04 13.96 -0.89
CA TYR A 13 -7.87 13.38 -0.23
C TYR A 13 -7.49 14.17 1.01
N SER A 14 -7.20 13.48 2.11
CA SER A 14 -6.69 14.12 3.32
C SER A 14 -5.29 14.67 3.09
N ASP A 15 -4.85 15.57 3.96
CA ASP A 15 -3.47 16.06 3.91
C ASP A 15 -2.48 14.91 4.07
N ARG A 16 -2.77 13.95 4.95
CA ARG A 16 -1.91 12.79 5.16
C ARG A 16 -1.80 11.92 3.90
N ALA A 17 -2.93 11.67 3.23
CA ALA A 17 -2.92 10.90 2.00
C ALA A 17 -2.09 11.60 0.91
N ILE A 18 -2.23 12.93 0.82
CA ILE A 18 -1.47 13.71 -0.15
C ILE A 18 0.02 13.66 0.16
N GLU A 19 0.41 13.73 1.44
CA GLU A 19 1.81 13.66 1.82
C GLU A 19 2.43 12.31 1.44
N TYR A 20 1.74 11.20 1.66
CA TYR A 20 2.23 9.90 1.24
C TYR A 20 2.46 9.87 -0.27
N TYR A 21 1.52 10.40 -1.03
CA TYR A 21 1.64 10.44 -2.48
C TYR A 21 2.81 11.32 -2.94
N GLU A 22 2.90 12.54 -2.41
CA GLU A 22 3.92 13.49 -2.83
C GLU A 22 5.34 13.04 -2.47
N ASN A 23 5.51 12.44 -1.30
CA ASN A 23 6.82 12.04 -0.82
C ASN A 23 7.27 10.69 -1.37
N HIS A 24 6.40 9.97 -2.05
CA HIS A 24 6.71 8.64 -2.61
C HIS A 24 7.32 7.70 -1.56
N LEU A 25 6.80 7.78 -0.33
CA LEU A 25 7.30 6.96 0.77
C LEU A 25 7.15 5.48 0.44
N ASN A 26 8.21 4.72 0.64
CA ASN A 26 8.25 3.27 0.44
C ASN A 26 8.07 2.83 -1.01
N VAL A 27 8.13 3.75 -1.97
CA VAL A 27 8.08 3.39 -3.39
C VAL A 27 9.44 2.84 -3.80
N GLY A 28 9.43 1.69 -4.45
CA GLY A 28 10.65 1.07 -4.94
C GLY A 28 10.56 -0.44 -4.95
N SER A 29 11.73 -1.08 -5.10
CA SER A 29 11.83 -2.52 -5.08
C SER A 29 12.84 -2.96 -4.02
N ILE A 30 12.84 -4.26 -3.72
CA ILE A 30 13.83 -4.86 -2.81
C ILE A 30 14.52 -5.95 -3.58
N GLU A 31 15.85 -5.92 -3.56
CA GLU A 31 16.65 -6.98 -4.18
C GLU A 31 16.52 -8.25 -3.33
N ASN A 32 16.24 -9.37 -3.97
CA ASN A 32 16.07 -10.67 -3.30
C ASN A 32 15.01 -10.61 -2.20
N PRO A 33 13.77 -10.20 -2.52
CA PRO A 33 12.72 -10.14 -1.50
C PRO A 33 12.38 -11.55 -1.00
N ASP A 34 11.97 -11.65 0.26
CA ASP A 34 11.49 -12.92 0.81
C ASP A 34 10.06 -13.21 0.34
N ALA A 35 9.29 -12.17 0.11
CA ALA A 35 7.94 -12.29 -0.46
C ALA A 35 7.73 -11.20 -1.49
N HIS A 36 6.96 -11.53 -2.50
CA HIS A 36 6.69 -10.64 -3.62
C HIS A 36 5.38 -11.04 -4.28
N SER A 37 4.59 -10.06 -4.65
CA SER A 37 3.41 -10.32 -5.45
C SER A 37 3.07 -9.12 -6.30
N ILE A 38 2.26 -9.36 -7.31
CA ILE A 38 1.71 -8.32 -8.17
C ILE A 38 0.23 -8.62 -8.37
N PHE A 39 -0.60 -7.60 -8.31
CA PHE A 39 -2.04 -7.77 -8.44
C PHE A 39 -2.64 -6.57 -9.17
N THR A 40 -3.54 -6.87 -10.10
CA THR A 40 -4.29 -5.85 -10.84
C THR A 40 -5.74 -5.90 -10.37
N GLY A 41 -6.24 -4.77 -9.89
CA GLY A 41 -7.62 -4.67 -9.43
C GLY A 41 -8.61 -4.47 -10.56
N PRO A 42 -9.91 -4.49 -10.24
CA PRO A 42 -10.98 -4.37 -11.26
C PRO A 42 -10.94 -3.07 -12.05
N CYS A 43 -10.39 -2.01 -11.48
CA CYS A 43 -10.30 -0.71 -12.16
C CYS A 43 -9.04 -0.56 -13.02
N GLY A 44 -8.23 -1.62 -13.12
CA GLY A 44 -7.02 -1.61 -13.92
C GLY A 44 -5.77 -1.12 -13.21
N ASP A 45 -5.89 -0.59 -11.99
CA ASP A 45 -4.73 -0.22 -11.20
C ASP A 45 -3.97 -1.47 -10.80
N THR A 46 -2.65 -1.40 -10.84
CA THR A 46 -1.76 -2.53 -10.52
C THR A 46 -0.84 -2.14 -9.39
N MET A 47 -0.63 -3.06 -8.45
CA MET A 47 0.31 -2.87 -7.36
C MET A 47 1.22 -4.08 -7.25
N GLU A 48 2.49 -3.80 -6.97
CA GLU A 48 3.51 -4.83 -6.75
C GLU A 48 4.14 -4.54 -5.40
N ILE A 49 4.26 -5.58 -4.55
CA ILE A 49 4.81 -5.41 -3.21
C ILE A 49 6.03 -6.32 -3.02
N PHE A 50 7.01 -5.81 -2.30
CA PHE A 50 8.26 -6.53 -1.99
C PHE A 50 8.47 -6.49 -0.49
N LEU A 51 8.73 -7.65 0.11
CA LEU A 51 8.88 -7.76 1.56
C LEU A 51 10.17 -8.49 1.93
N LYS A 52 10.88 -7.97 2.93
CA LYS A 52 11.91 -8.71 3.63
C LYS A 52 11.35 -9.14 4.98
N ILE A 53 11.51 -10.40 5.31
CA ILE A 53 10.86 -11.01 6.44
C ILE A 53 11.88 -11.75 7.30
N SER A 54 11.83 -11.50 8.60
CA SER A 54 12.54 -12.26 9.62
C SER A 54 11.44 -12.73 10.59
N ASP A 55 11.56 -12.48 11.88
CA ASP A 55 10.46 -12.71 12.82
C ASP A 55 9.32 -11.74 12.55
N VAL A 56 9.64 -10.59 12.00
CA VAL A 56 8.70 -9.55 11.60
C VAL A 56 9.06 -9.08 10.19
N ILE A 57 8.21 -8.25 9.61
CA ILE A 57 8.54 -7.59 8.35
C ILE A 57 9.62 -6.54 8.64
N THR A 58 10.79 -6.70 8.04
CA THR A 58 11.93 -5.82 8.29
C THR A 58 12.05 -4.72 7.23
N ASN A 59 11.48 -4.93 6.05
CA ASN A 59 11.43 -3.91 5.02
C ASN A 59 10.26 -4.21 4.10
N ALA A 60 9.60 -3.15 3.64
CA ALA A 60 8.48 -3.25 2.72
C ALA A 60 8.57 -2.11 1.71
N LYS A 61 8.47 -2.46 0.44
CA LYS A 61 8.46 -1.49 -0.66
C LYS A 61 7.37 -1.89 -1.64
N PHE A 62 6.94 -0.93 -2.45
CA PHE A 62 5.94 -1.21 -3.46
C PHE A 62 6.16 -0.37 -4.71
N GLN A 63 5.58 -0.84 -5.79
CA GLN A 63 5.45 -0.07 -7.03
C GLN A 63 4.00 -0.16 -7.48
N ALA A 64 3.53 0.83 -8.18
CA ALA A 64 2.14 0.85 -8.62
C ALA A 64 2.02 1.55 -9.96
N ILE A 65 0.99 1.14 -10.71
CA ILE A 65 0.52 1.84 -11.89
C ILE A 65 -0.92 2.19 -11.57
N GLY A 66 -1.19 3.49 -11.38
CA GLY A 66 -2.53 3.91 -10.98
C GLY A 66 -2.57 5.35 -10.50
N CYS A 67 -3.59 5.67 -9.75
CA CYS A 67 -3.86 7.02 -9.29
C CYS A 67 -3.15 7.35 -7.98
N ALA A 68 -3.32 8.60 -7.52
CA ALA A 68 -2.76 9.04 -6.25
C ALA A 68 -3.23 8.16 -5.09
N GLY A 69 -4.46 7.63 -5.14
CA GLY A 69 -4.99 6.75 -4.11
C GLY A 69 -4.23 5.44 -4.00
N SER A 70 -3.80 4.88 -5.13
CA SER A 70 -2.99 3.65 -5.13
C SER A 70 -1.64 3.89 -4.47
N PHE A 71 -0.99 5.01 -4.80
CA PHE A 71 0.29 5.35 -4.19
C PHE A 71 0.15 5.65 -2.70
N ALA A 72 -0.88 6.40 -2.31
CA ALA A 72 -1.11 6.70 -0.89
C ALA A 72 -1.38 5.42 -0.10
N SER A 73 -2.22 4.54 -0.65
CA SER A 73 -2.57 3.28 0.02
C SER A 73 -1.35 2.36 0.16
N GLY A 74 -0.55 2.23 -0.90
CA GLY A 74 0.66 1.41 -0.86
C GLY A 74 1.69 1.94 0.13
N SER A 75 1.91 3.26 0.12
CA SER A 75 2.86 3.91 1.04
C SER A 75 2.45 3.70 2.49
N ALA A 76 1.16 3.94 2.78
CA ALA A 76 0.64 3.77 4.13
C ALA A 76 0.73 2.31 4.58
N LEU A 77 0.35 1.38 3.71
CA LEU A 77 0.43 -0.03 4.04
C LEU A 77 1.86 -0.46 4.39
N CYS A 78 2.81 -0.11 3.55
CA CYS A 78 4.22 -0.47 3.80
C CYS A 78 4.73 0.10 5.12
N GLU A 79 4.34 1.32 5.46
CA GLU A 79 4.70 1.92 6.74
C GLU A 79 4.05 1.17 7.90
N MET A 80 2.76 0.81 7.75
CA MET A 80 2.00 0.16 8.81
C MET A 80 2.53 -1.25 9.12
N ILE A 81 2.93 -2.00 8.10
CA ILE A 81 3.36 -3.39 8.31
C ILE A 81 4.81 -3.53 8.73
N ASN A 82 5.62 -2.50 8.57
CA ASN A 82 7.02 -2.57 8.95
C ASN A 82 7.12 -2.80 10.46
N GLY A 83 7.83 -3.85 10.85
CA GLY A 83 7.96 -4.25 12.26
C GLY A 83 6.86 -5.16 12.77
N LYS A 84 5.87 -5.51 11.95
CA LYS A 84 4.77 -6.38 12.36
C LYS A 84 5.03 -7.83 11.99
N THR A 85 4.46 -8.75 12.77
CA THR A 85 4.48 -10.17 12.43
C THR A 85 3.56 -10.43 11.24
N LEU A 86 3.77 -11.56 10.58
CA LEU A 86 2.87 -11.97 9.49
C LEU A 86 1.45 -12.16 9.98
N MET A 87 1.30 -12.70 11.19
CA MET A 87 -0.02 -12.91 11.78
C MET A 87 -0.77 -11.58 11.93
N ASP A 88 -0.09 -10.54 12.42
CA ASP A 88 -0.70 -9.23 12.56
C ASP A 88 -1.05 -8.63 11.20
N CYS A 89 -0.18 -8.84 10.21
CA CYS A 89 -0.43 -8.35 8.85
C CYS A 89 -1.66 -9.00 8.23
N GLU A 90 -1.88 -10.28 8.52
CA GLU A 90 -3.04 -10.99 7.98
C GLU A 90 -4.37 -10.49 8.52
N LYS A 91 -4.35 -9.81 9.66
CA LYS A 91 -5.55 -9.25 10.27
C LYS A 91 -5.94 -7.88 9.70
N LEU A 92 -5.06 -7.27 8.91
CA LEU A 92 -5.34 -5.95 8.35
C LEU A 92 -6.38 -6.03 7.24
N ASP A 93 -7.21 -4.98 7.17
CA ASP A 93 -8.16 -4.82 6.08
C ASP A 93 -8.11 -3.39 5.55
N GLU A 94 -8.93 -3.11 4.54
CA GLU A 94 -8.94 -1.79 3.90
C GLU A 94 -9.32 -0.67 4.86
N ASN A 95 -10.10 -0.95 5.88
CA ASN A 95 -10.47 0.07 6.86
C ASN A 95 -9.28 0.54 7.67
N ASP A 96 -8.34 -0.36 7.93
CA ASP A 96 -7.12 0.02 8.65
C ASP A 96 -6.32 1.04 7.86
N ILE A 97 -6.20 0.84 6.54
CA ILE A 97 -5.51 1.78 5.68
C ILE A 97 -6.26 3.11 5.61
N LEU A 98 -7.58 3.05 5.43
CA LEU A 98 -8.41 4.26 5.35
C LEU A 98 -8.34 5.07 6.63
N ASN A 99 -8.37 4.42 7.78
CA ASN A 99 -8.25 5.09 9.07
C ASN A 99 -6.87 5.74 9.23
N HIS A 100 -5.83 5.06 8.75
CA HIS A 100 -4.47 5.59 8.82
C HIS A 100 -4.29 6.82 7.92
N LEU A 101 -4.89 6.80 6.74
CA LEU A 101 -4.81 7.92 5.80
C LEU A 101 -5.70 9.10 6.19
N GLY A 102 -6.79 8.84 6.87
CA GLY A 102 -7.75 9.86 7.27
C GLY A 102 -8.93 9.95 6.33
N ALA A 103 -8.73 10.40 5.10
CA ALA A 103 -9.83 10.51 4.14
C ALA A 103 -9.32 10.35 2.70
N MET A 104 -10.14 9.71 1.88
CA MET A 104 -9.93 9.57 0.44
C MET A 104 -11.28 9.69 -0.27
N PRO A 105 -11.28 10.09 -1.56
CA PRO A 105 -12.51 10.11 -2.32
C PRO A 105 -13.19 8.74 -2.29
N LEU A 106 -14.52 8.72 -2.18
CA LEU A 106 -15.26 7.45 -2.10
C LEU A 106 -14.96 6.52 -3.28
N GLN A 107 -14.82 7.07 -4.48
CA GLN A 107 -14.52 6.28 -5.67
C GLN A 107 -13.10 5.73 -5.68
N LYS A 108 -12.26 6.12 -4.71
CA LYS A 108 -10.88 5.64 -4.61
C LYS A 108 -10.66 4.68 -3.43
N VAL A 109 -11.71 4.33 -2.72
CA VAL A 109 -11.60 3.39 -1.59
C VAL A 109 -11.09 2.02 -2.07
N HIS A 110 -11.39 1.64 -3.30
CA HIS A 110 -10.91 0.38 -3.87
C HIS A 110 -9.38 0.30 -3.92
N CYS A 111 -8.69 1.43 -3.89
CA CYS A 111 -7.22 1.43 -3.88
C CYS A 111 -6.66 0.79 -2.60
N SER A 112 -7.36 1.00 -1.48
CA SER A 112 -6.97 0.37 -0.22
C SER A 112 -7.22 -1.14 -0.26
N GLN A 113 -8.29 -1.57 -0.93
CA GLN A 113 -8.56 -3.00 -1.13
C GLN A 113 -7.47 -3.63 -1.98
N LEU A 114 -7.05 -2.95 -3.04
CA LEU A 114 -5.96 -3.42 -3.89
C LEU A 114 -4.70 -3.65 -3.08
N ALA A 115 -4.34 -2.71 -2.21
CA ALA A 115 -3.15 -2.83 -1.37
C ALA A 115 -3.25 -4.04 -0.45
N ILE A 116 -4.38 -4.25 0.18
CA ILE A 116 -4.59 -5.40 1.08
C ILE A 116 -4.51 -6.72 0.32
N PHE A 117 -5.16 -6.82 -0.83
CA PHE A 117 -5.10 -8.05 -1.62
C PHE A 117 -3.68 -8.37 -2.07
N THR A 118 -2.93 -7.35 -2.48
CA THR A 118 -1.53 -7.53 -2.91
C THR A 118 -0.68 -8.05 -1.75
N LEU A 119 -0.87 -7.47 -0.55
CA LEU A 119 -0.15 -7.92 0.64
C LEU A 119 -0.49 -9.37 0.98
N LYS A 120 -1.77 -9.70 1.03
CA LYS A 120 -2.20 -11.05 1.40
C LYS A 120 -1.69 -12.08 0.41
N LYS A 121 -1.65 -11.74 -0.86
CA LYS A 121 -1.12 -12.62 -1.89
C LYS A 121 0.37 -12.87 -1.67
N ALA A 122 1.13 -11.84 -1.32
CA ALA A 122 2.56 -11.99 -1.04
C ALA A 122 2.80 -12.89 0.16
N ILE A 123 2.04 -12.69 1.23
CA ILE A 123 2.17 -13.51 2.44
C ILE A 123 1.82 -14.97 2.15
N GLU A 124 0.76 -15.20 1.39
CA GLU A 124 0.34 -16.54 1.02
C GLU A 124 1.43 -17.26 0.23
N GLN A 125 2.03 -16.59 -0.73
CA GLN A 125 3.13 -17.16 -1.52
C GLN A 125 4.33 -17.47 -0.64
N TYR A 126 4.65 -16.60 0.30
CA TYR A 126 5.74 -16.81 1.23
C TYR A 126 5.53 -18.07 2.08
N LYS A 127 4.32 -18.23 2.61
CA LYS A 127 3.98 -19.38 3.45
C LYS A 127 4.07 -20.70 2.67
N LYS A 128 3.72 -20.67 1.39
CA LYS A 128 3.80 -21.88 0.55
C LYS A 128 5.21 -22.32 0.25
N LYS A 129 6.20 -21.43 0.38
CA LYS A 129 7.60 -21.76 0.15
C LYS A 129 8.25 -22.49 1.33
N GLU A 130 7.64 -22.43 2.50
CA GLU A 130 8.19 -23.04 3.70
C GLU A 130 7.80 -24.51 3.86
#